data_d08e6c2bd480d829f117346c8aa44432
#
_entry.id   d08e6c2bd480d829f117346c8aa44432
#
_cell.length_a   1.000
_cell.length_b   1.000
_cell.length_c   1.000
_cell.angle_alpha   90.00
_cell.angle_beta   90.00
_cell.angle_gamma   90.00
#
_symmetry.space_group_name_H-M   'P 1'
#
loop_
_entity.id
_entity.type
_entity.pdbx_description
1 polymer ?
#
loop_
_entity_poly.entity_id
_entity_poly.type
_entity_poly.pdbx_seq_one_letter_code
_entity_poly.pdbx_strand_id
1 'polypeptide(L)'
;IGISVILTHEWPAVIKLVSLIKKKFPNIPVILGGEHISAMPEFSLITSCADYIVMGEGEETIIELIKAIKNNATFKKIEGIGYRINNQVVINNRRLRRQNIDKISYPDWDSFNVKGYHENRFVGGMYSDNLTIPILATRGCPYQCTYCSAPNMWLPLWIPRDPILVVDE
;
A
#
# COMPACT_ATOMS: atom_id res chain seq x y z
N ILE A 1 9.99 1.24 8.61
CA ILE A 1 8.92 0.24 8.81
C ILE A 1 7.75 0.63 7.92
N GLY A 2 7.28 -0.30 7.08
CA GLY A 2 6.07 -0.13 6.24
C GLY A 2 4.88 -0.86 6.86
N ILE A 3 3.70 -0.23 6.83
CA ILE A 3 2.45 -0.83 7.29
C ILE A 3 1.38 -0.57 6.23
N SER A 4 0.76 -1.65 5.73
CA SER A 4 -0.39 -1.56 4.82
C SER A 4 -1.69 -1.57 5.62
N VAL A 5 -2.58 -0.62 5.34
CA VAL A 5 -3.89 -0.48 5.98
C VAL A 5 -4.96 -0.58 4.91
N ILE A 6 -5.58 -1.75 4.82
CA ILE A 6 -6.59 -2.04 3.80
C ILE A 6 -7.96 -1.56 4.26
N LEU A 7 -8.34 -1.91 5.48
CA LEU A 7 -9.69 -1.70 5.98
C LEU A 7 -9.75 -0.57 7.03
N THR A 8 -10.71 0.33 6.88
CA THR A 8 -10.86 1.50 7.79
C THR A 8 -11.13 1.10 9.25
N HIS A 9 -11.79 -0.02 9.50
CA HIS A 9 -12.06 -0.46 10.87
C HIS A 9 -10.80 -0.90 11.64
N GLU A 10 -9.69 -1.17 10.95
CA GLU A 10 -8.39 -1.48 11.56
C GLU A 10 -7.67 -0.23 12.07
N TRP A 11 -8.11 0.96 11.66
CA TRP A 11 -7.41 2.21 11.93
C TRP A 11 -7.08 2.48 13.40
N PRO A 12 -7.99 2.24 14.37
CA PRO A 12 -7.66 2.43 15.80
C PRO A 12 -6.51 1.55 16.27
N ALA A 13 -6.43 0.31 15.78
CA ALA A 13 -5.33 -0.59 16.11
C ALA A 13 -4.01 -0.14 15.46
N VAL A 14 -4.08 0.35 14.22
CA VAL A 14 -2.91 0.88 13.51
C VAL A 14 -2.33 2.11 14.22
N ILE A 15 -3.16 3.07 14.63
CA ILE A 15 -2.71 4.23 15.42
C ILE A 15 -1.92 3.80 16.66
N LYS A 16 -2.48 2.85 17.40
CA LYS A 16 -1.84 2.31 18.61
C LYS A 16 -0.50 1.63 18.28
N LEU A 17 -0.48 0.81 17.22
CA LEU A 17 0.73 0.13 16.77
C LEU A 17 1.83 1.14 16.40
N VAL A 18 1.50 2.15 15.57
CA VAL A 18 2.45 3.18 15.15
C VAL A 18 2.99 3.94 16.36
N SER A 19 2.13 4.30 17.32
CA SER A 19 2.54 4.96 18.57
C SER A 19 3.54 4.11 19.37
N LEU A 20 3.28 2.81 19.51
CA LEU A 20 4.19 1.88 20.18
C LEU A 20 5.53 1.74 19.47
N ILE A 21 5.50 1.66 18.13
CA ILE A 21 6.72 1.62 17.32
C ILE A 21 7.54 2.89 17.51
N LYS A 22 6.92 4.06 17.41
CA LYS A 22 7.63 5.34 17.57
C LYS A 22 8.14 5.54 18.98
N LYS A 23 7.45 5.04 20.01
CA LYS A 23 7.94 5.04 21.39
C LYS A 23 9.18 4.18 21.56
N LYS A 24 9.22 3.01 20.95
CA LYS A 24 10.34 2.06 21.06
C LYS A 24 11.50 2.39 20.11
N PHE A 25 11.19 2.91 18.93
CA PHE A 25 12.13 3.18 17.85
C PHE A 25 11.91 4.59 17.28
N PRO A 26 12.20 5.67 18.02
CA PRO A 26 11.83 7.04 17.62
C PRO A 26 12.47 7.48 16.30
N ASN A 27 13.65 6.98 15.98
CA ASN A 27 14.42 7.37 14.79
C ASN A 27 14.11 6.52 13.54
N ILE A 28 13.32 5.45 13.68
CA ILE A 28 12.97 4.63 12.53
C ILE A 28 11.76 5.25 11.82
N PRO A 29 11.89 5.58 10.52
CA PRO A 29 10.75 6.07 9.75
C PRO A 29 9.62 5.04 9.68
N VAL A 30 8.37 5.49 9.89
CA VAL A 30 7.17 4.69 9.72
C VAL A 30 6.39 5.23 8.52
N ILE A 31 6.16 4.35 7.55
CA ILE A 31 5.47 4.65 6.30
C ILE A 31 4.16 3.86 6.28
N LEU A 32 3.04 4.53 6.10
CA LEU A 32 1.73 3.87 5.94
C LEU A 32 1.32 3.87 4.47
N GLY A 33 0.65 2.82 4.05
CA GLY A 33 0.07 2.69 2.71
C GLY A 33 -1.21 1.88 2.74
N GLY A 34 -1.76 1.60 1.57
CA GLY A 34 -2.99 0.83 1.41
C GLY A 34 -4.24 1.68 1.17
N GLU A 35 -5.39 1.01 1.10
CA GLU A 35 -6.64 1.63 0.64
C GLU A 35 -7.15 2.70 1.59
N HIS A 36 -7.15 2.45 2.90
CA HIS A 36 -7.55 3.46 3.89
C HIS A 36 -6.71 4.73 3.77
N ILE A 37 -5.40 4.58 3.66
CA ILE A 37 -4.47 5.70 3.56
C ILE A 37 -4.70 6.50 2.26
N SER A 38 -4.93 5.80 1.16
CA SER A 38 -5.21 6.43 -0.13
C SER A 38 -6.54 7.19 -0.17
N ALA A 39 -7.53 6.71 0.59
CA ALA A 39 -8.84 7.36 0.72
C ALA A 39 -8.81 8.57 1.67
N MET A 40 -8.02 8.50 2.76
CA MET A 40 -8.00 9.48 3.84
C MET A 40 -6.57 9.91 4.21
N PRO A 41 -5.79 10.45 3.26
CA PRO A 41 -4.35 10.68 3.45
C PRO A 41 -4.04 11.69 4.54
N GLU A 42 -4.68 12.85 4.52
CA GLU A 42 -4.47 13.91 5.50
C GLU A 42 -4.90 13.49 6.90
N PHE A 43 -6.10 12.89 7.01
CA PHE A 43 -6.60 12.34 8.26
C PHE A 43 -5.65 11.31 8.85
N SER A 44 -5.11 10.43 8.02
CA SER A 44 -4.18 9.37 8.44
C SER A 44 -2.88 9.94 9.03
N LEU A 45 -2.33 10.99 8.43
CA LEU A 45 -1.17 11.67 8.99
C LEU A 45 -1.54 12.47 10.26
N ILE A 46 -2.66 13.19 10.28
CA ILE A 46 -3.05 14.00 11.45
C ILE A 46 -3.25 13.13 12.69
N THR A 47 -3.91 11.99 12.54
CA THR A 47 -4.33 11.15 13.66
C THR A 47 -3.32 10.08 14.07
N SER A 48 -2.25 9.87 13.30
CA SER A 48 -1.19 8.91 13.63
C SER A 48 0.15 9.58 13.89
N CYS A 49 1.11 8.85 14.45
CA CYS A 49 2.51 9.28 14.61
C CYS A 49 3.38 8.82 13.43
N ALA A 50 2.79 8.47 12.29
CA ALA A 50 3.56 8.07 11.11
C ALA A 50 4.32 9.26 10.51
N ASP A 51 5.47 8.99 9.95
CA ASP A 51 6.33 10.01 9.33
C ASP A 51 5.89 10.30 7.89
N TYR A 52 5.49 9.24 7.17
CA TYR A 52 5.13 9.29 5.75
C TYR A 52 3.91 8.44 5.44
N ILE A 53 3.24 8.79 4.36
CA ILE A 53 2.22 7.94 3.73
C ILE A 53 2.51 7.79 2.24
N VAL A 54 2.03 6.67 1.68
CA VAL A 54 2.03 6.38 0.24
C VAL A 54 0.59 6.13 -0.21
N MET A 55 0.15 6.85 -1.22
CA MET A 55 -1.20 6.81 -1.78
C MET A 55 -1.22 6.08 -3.13
N GLY A 56 -2.26 5.30 -3.38
CA GLY A 56 -2.46 4.61 -4.65
C GLY A 56 -1.48 3.44 -4.85
N GLU A 57 -1.02 3.27 -6.09
CA GLU A 57 -0.05 2.23 -6.47
C GLU A 57 1.33 2.60 -5.91
N GLY A 58 1.82 1.78 -5.00
CA GLY A 58 2.99 2.11 -4.17
C GLY A 58 4.33 1.70 -4.72
N GLU A 59 4.39 0.85 -5.73
CA GLU A 59 5.62 0.16 -6.17
C GLU A 59 6.77 1.11 -6.55
N GLU A 60 6.48 2.14 -7.31
CA GLU A 60 7.48 3.16 -7.67
C GLU A 60 7.65 4.20 -6.57
N THR A 61 6.52 4.64 -6.02
CA THR A 61 6.48 5.70 -5.00
C THR A 61 7.28 5.34 -3.76
N ILE A 62 7.18 4.09 -3.28
CA ILE A 62 7.94 3.65 -2.09
C ILE A 62 9.45 3.64 -2.35
N ILE A 63 9.87 3.27 -3.57
CA ILE A 63 11.29 3.26 -3.94
C ILE A 63 11.84 4.70 -3.97
N GLU A 64 11.11 5.63 -4.59
CA GLU A 64 11.49 7.04 -4.63
C GLU A 64 11.55 7.65 -3.22
N LEU A 65 10.55 7.37 -2.39
CA LEU A 65 10.49 7.84 -1.01
C LEU A 65 11.68 7.32 -0.18
N ILE A 66 11.97 6.02 -0.24
CA ILE A 66 13.10 5.42 0.49
C ILE A 66 14.44 6.02 0.03
N LYS A 67 14.62 6.24 -1.28
CA LYS A 67 15.82 6.89 -1.82
C LYS A 67 15.94 8.33 -1.30
N ALA A 68 14.84 9.08 -1.28
CA ALA A 68 14.83 10.44 -0.76
C ALA A 68 15.15 10.51 0.74
N ILE A 69 14.59 9.60 1.54
CA ILE A 69 14.90 9.49 2.98
C ILE A 69 16.39 9.19 3.18
N LYS A 70 16.94 8.21 2.48
CA LYS A 70 18.36 7.82 2.60
C LYS A 70 19.32 8.94 2.23
N ASN A 71 18.97 9.73 1.22
CA ASN A 71 19.82 10.78 0.67
C ASN A 71 19.52 12.18 1.24
N ASN A 72 18.62 12.29 2.24
CA ASN A 72 18.14 13.57 2.77
C ASN A 72 17.66 14.53 1.64
N ALA A 73 17.03 13.99 0.61
CA ALA A 73 16.55 14.76 -0.53
C ALA A 73 15.16 15.37 -0.28
N THR A 74 14.77 16.29 -1.15
CA THR A 74 13.44 16.92 -1.05
C THR A 74 12.32 15.95 -1.41
N PHE A 75 11.22 15.99 -0.66
CA PHE A 75 10.00 15.20 -0.91
C PHE A 75 9.02 15.89 -1.84
N LYS A 76 9.20 17.19 -2.13
CA LYS A 76 8.20 18.02 -2.86
C LYS A 76 7.84 17.51 -4.25
N LYS A 77 8.76 16.78 -4.90
CA LYS A 77 8.57 16.29 -6.28
C LYS A 77 8.10 14.84 -6.36
N ILE A 78 7.98 14.14 -5.23
CA ILE A 78 7.56 12.74 -5.23
C ILE A 78 6.05 12.70 -5.22
N GLU A 79 5.44 12.24 -6.31
CA GLU A 79 4.00 12.08 -6.39
C GLU A 79 3.52 10.90 -5.55
N GLY A 80 2.29 10.97 -5.06
CA GLY A 80 1.65 9.89 -4.31
C GLY A 80 2.12 9.75 -2.86
N ILE A 81 2.76 10.77 -2.28
CA ILE A 81 3.14 10.75 -0.86
C ILE A 81 2.50 11.86 -0.05
N GLY A 82 2.43 11.64 1.25
CA GLY A 82 2.25 12.69 2.24
C GLY A 82 3.31 12.56 3.34
N TYR A 83 3.63 13.67 3.98
CA TYR A 83 4.69 13.75 4.99
C TYR A 83 4.49 14.97 5.90
N ARG A 84 5.33 15.08 6.94
CA ARG A 84 5.31 16.23 7.86
C ARG A 84 6.52 17.12 7.64
N ILE A 85 6.31 18.44 7.69
CA ILE A 85 7.33 19.46 7.83
C ILE A 85 6.90 20.40 8.95
N ASN A 86 7.74 20.59 9.96
CA ASN A 86 7.48 21.53 11.07
C ASN A 86 6.06 21.34 11.67
N ASN A 87 5.65 20.11 11.91
CA ASN A 87 4.32 19.71 12.39
C ASN A 87 3.14 20.00 11.42
N GLN A 88 3.41 20.49 10.23
CA GLN A 88 2.39 20.64 9.20
C GLN A 88 2.37 19.41 8.31
N VAL A 89 1.17 18.97 7.98
CA VAL A 89 0.95 17.87 7.01
C VAL A 89 1.00 18.44 5.60
N VAL A 90 1.78 17.80 4.74
CA VAL A 90 1.89 18.11 3.32
C VAL A 90 1.47 16.87 2.54
N ILE A 91 0.52 17.03 1.62
CA ILE A 91 0.08 15.98 0.71
C ILE A 91 0.45 16.41 -0.71
N ASN A 92 1.28 15.61 -1.36
CA ASN A 92 1.63 15.82 -2.77
C ASN A 92 0.51 15.31 -3.69
N ASN A 93 0.57 15.71 -4.96
CA ASN A 93 -0.36 15.20 -5.96
C ASN A 93 -0.31 13.67 -6.02
N ARG A 94 -1.46 13.05 -6.29
CA ARG A 94 -1.51 11.62 -6.55
C ARG A 94 -0.71 11.29 -7.80
N ARG A 95 0.02 10.18 -7.76
CA ARG A 95 0.68 9.62 -8.95
C ARG A 95 -0.37 9.12 -9.93
N LEU A 96 -0.15 9.38 -11.21
CA LEU A 96 -0.96 8.77 -12.27
C LEU A 96 -0.81 7.26 -12.25
N ARG A 97 -1.91 6.57 -12.53
CA ARG A 97 -1.92 5.12 -12.59
C ARG A 97 -1.02 4.59 -13.70
N ARG A 98 -0.30 3.53 -13.40
CA ARG A 98 0.53 2.82 -14.38
C ARG A 98 -0.37 2.13 -15.42
N GLN A 99 -0.12 2.41 -16.70
CA GLN A 99 -0.88 1.80 -17.80
C GLN A 99 -0.43 0.36 -18.11
N ASN A 100 0.84 0.06 -17.84
CA ASN A 100 1.41 -1.28 -18.06
C ASN A 100 1.87 -1.85 -16.71
N ILE A 101 1.05 -2.75 -16.15
CA ILE A 101 1.32 -3.42 -14.88
C ILE A 101 2.17 -4.68 -15.01
N ASP A 102 2.43 -5.15 -16.23
CA ASP A 102 3.31 -6.29 -16.51
C ASP A 102 4.79 -5.98 -16.22
N LYS A 103 5.13 -4.69 -16.14
CA LYS A 103 6.47 -4.24 -15.74
C LYS A 103 6.70 -4.25 -14.23
N ILE A 104 5.68 -4.54 -13.44
CA ILE A 104 5.82 -4.72 -11.99
C ILE A 104 6.44 -6.10 -11.76
N SER A 105 7.47 -6.16 -10.93
CA SER A 105 8.07 -7.44 -10.53
C SER A 105 7.03 -8.35 -9.88
N TYR A 106 7.18 -9.64 -10.08
CA TYR A 106 6.40 -10.63 -9.32
C TYR A 106 6.60 -10.45 -7.81
N PRO A 107 5.60 -10.83 -7.01
CA PRO A 107 5.78 -10.88 -5.56
C PRO A 107 6.97 -11.78 -5.21
N ASP A 108 7.74 -11.38 -4.21
CA ASP A 108 8.84 -12.19 -3.68
C ASP A 108 8.29 -13.30 -2.78
N TRP A 109 7.76 -14.34 -3.43
CA TRP A 109 7.13 -15.48 -2.76
C TRP A 109 8.08 -16.21 -1.83
N ASP A 110 9.40 -16.20 -2.13
CA ASP A 110 10.42 -16.87 -1.32
C ASP A 110 10.64 -16.17 0.02
N SER A 111 10.43 -14.85 0.07
CA SER A 111 10.51 -14.08 1.31
C SER A 111 9.27 -14.21 2.20
N PHE A 112 8.18 -14.81 1.70
CA PHE A 112 6.97 -15.05 2.47
C PHE A 112 6.89 -16.50 2.95
N ASN A 113 6.54 -16.70 4.21
CA ASN A 113 6.27 -18.03 4.74
C ASN A 113 4.90 -18.56 4.27
N VAL A 114 4.74 -18.75 2.95
CA VAL A 114 3.47 -19.18 2.33
C VAL A 114 2.98 -20.50 2.96
N LYS A 115 3.90 -21.43 3.21
CA LYS A 115 3.58 -22.71 3.86
C LYS A 115 3.02 -22.50 5.27
N GLY A 116 3.63 -21.63 6.07
CA GLY A 116 3.13 -21.29 7.41
C GLY A 116 1.76 -20.62 7.39
N TYR A 117 1.48 -19.77 6.42
CA TYR A 117 0.12 -19.21 6.23
C TYR A 117 -0.90 -20.31 5.91
N HIS A 118 -0.54 -21.25 5.05
CA HIS A 118 -1.40 -22.39 4.71
C HIS A 118 -1.66 -23.29 5.93
N GLU A 119 -0.60 -23.72 6.62
CA GLU A 119 -0.67 -24.58 7.81
C GLU A 119 -1.52 -23.96 8.94
N ASN A 120 -1.44 -22.65 9.12
CA ASN A 120 -2.20 -21.92 10.12
C ASN A 120 -3.57 -21.44 9.62
N ARG A 121 -4.00 -21.81 8.41
CA ARG A 121 -5.29 -21.46 7.81
C ARG A 121 -5.54 -19.95 7.70
N PHE A 122 -4.50 -19.15 7.55
CA PHE A 122 -4.60 -17.71 7.33
C PHE A 122 -4.95 -17.32 5.89
N VAL A 123 -5.02 -18.27 4.98
CA VAL A 123 -5.44 -18.01 3.59
C VAL A 123 -6.97 -17.98 3.57
N GLY A 124 -7.53 -16.79 3.34
CA GLY A 124 -8.97 -16.57 3.42
C GLY A 124 -9.73 -17.34 2.36
N GLY A 125 -10.82 -17.99 2.78
CA GLY A 125 -11.99 -18.27 1.98
C GLY A 125 -12.24 -19.68 1.50
N MET A 126 -11.26 -20.56 1.33
CA MET A 126 -11.52 -21.98 1.04
C MET A 126 -10.57 -22.87 1.80
N TYR A 127 -11.13 -23.78 2.59
CA TYR A 127 -10.39 -24.87 3.21
C TYR A 127 -10.02 -25.87 2.12
N SER A 128 -8.85 -25.69 1.56
CA SER A 128 -8.23 -26.65 0.64
C SER A 128 -7.02 -27.27 1.33
N ASP A 129 -6.84 -28.58 1.20
CA ASP A 129 -5.62 -29.24 1.63
C ASP A 129 -4.42 -28.91 0.72
N ASN A 130 -4.67 -28.18 -0.36
CA ASN A 130 -3.66 -27.72 -1.31
C ASN A 130 -3.17 -26.31 -0.96
N LEU A 131 -1.91 -26.07 -1.22
CA LEU A 131 -1.31 -24.75 -1.10
C LEU A 131 -2.03 -23.77 -2.04
N THR A 132 -2.53 -22.69 -1.48
CA THR A 132 -3.28 -21.65 -2.21
C THR A 132 -2.63 -20.29 -1.96
N ILE A 133 -2.39 -19.54 -3.04
CA ILE A 133 -1.88 -18.16 -3.00
C ILE A 133 -2.80 -17.25 -3.83
N PRO A 134 -2.96 -15.98 -3.44
CA PRO A 134 -3.69 -15.02 -4.24
C PRO A 134 -2.85 -14.55 -5.44
N ILE A 135 -3.45 -14.49 -6.61
CA ILE A 135 -2.86 -13.91 -7.82
C ILE A 135 -3.69 -12.72 -8.27
N LEU A 136 -3.02 -11.63 -8.64
CA LEU A 136 -3.65 -10.43 -9.16
C LEU A 136 -3.53 -10.40 -10.69
N ALA A 137 -4.58 -10.78 -11.39
CA ALA A 137 -4.61 -10.77 -12.86
C ALA A 137 -4.98 -9.41 -13.47
N THR A 138 -5.62 -8.52 -12.70
CA THR A 138 -6.06 -7.20 -13.17
C THR A 138 -6.02 -6.18 -12.05
N ARG A 139 -5.95 -4.88 -12.39
CA ARG A 139 -6.07 -3.79 -11.42
C ARG A 139 -7.16 -2.81 -11.83
N GLY A 140 -7.99 -2.44 -10.85
CA GLY A 140 -9.08 -1.48 -11.03
C GLY A 140 -10.35 -2.09 -11.58
N CYS A 141 -11.32 -1.23 -11.88
CA CYS A 141 -12.64 -1.61 -12.36
C CYS A 141 -13.20 -0.49 -13.24
N PRO A 142 -13.81 -0.78 -14.39
CA PRO A 142 -14.38 0.24 -15.27
C PRO A 142 -15.71 0.80 -14.77
N TYR A 143 -16.34 0.14 -13.80
CA TYR A 143 -17.66 0.52 -13.30
C TYR A 143 -17.59 1.55 -12.17
N GLN A 144 -18.66 2.34 -12.03
CA GLN A 144 -18.78 3.41 -11.03
C GLN A 144 -19.94 3.11 -10.07
N CYS A 145 -19.95 1.92 -9.46
CA CYS A 145 -20.98 1.53 -8.51
C CYS A 145 -20.95 2.46 -7.29
N THR A 146 -22.10 2.96 -6.88
CA THR A 146 -22.24 3.98 -5.82
C THR A 146 -21.81 3.52 -4.43
N TYR A 147 -21.80 2.23 -4.19
CA TYR A 147 -21.37 1.61 -2.92
C TYR A 147 -19.91 1.18 -2.92
N CYS A 148 -19.20 1.31 -4.04
CA CYS A 148 -17.86 0.76 -4.21
C CYS A 148 -16.80 1.84 -4.06
N SER A 149 -15.71 1.53 -3.34
CA SER A 149 -14.56 2.42 -3.19
C SER A 149 -13.66 2.49 -4.44
N ALA A 150 -13.74 1.49 -5.32
CA ALA A 150 -12.84 1.37 -6.47
C ALA A 150 -12.79 2.62 -7.37
N PRO A 151 -13.90 3.31 -7.71
CA PRO A 151 -13.83 4.52 -8.52
C PRO A 151 -13.00 5.65 -7.88
N ASN A 152 -13.07 5.78 -6.55
CA ASN A 152 -12.32 6.80 -5.81
C ASN A 152 -10.86 6.41 -5.59
N MET A 153 -10.59 5.11 -5.48
CA MET A 153 -9.26 4.57 -5.23
C MET A 153 -8.42 4.46 -6.50
N TRP A 154 -9.04 3.88 -7.55
CA TRP A 154 -8.35 3.42 -8.74
C TRP A 154 -8.72 4.20 -10.00
N LEU A 155 -9.63 5.18 -9.92
CA LEU A 155 -10.32 5.76 -11.07
C LEU A 155 -11.12 4.68 -11.84
N PRO A 156 -12.06 5.01 -12.71
CA PRO A 156 -12.79 4.02 -13.51
C PRO A 156 -11.90 3.49 -14.66
N LEU A 157 -10.81 2.86 -14.30
CA LEU A 157 -9.81 2.31 -15.23
C LEU A 157 -9.48 0.87 -14.85
N TRP A 158 -9.75 -0.05 -15.76
CA TRP A 158 -9.40 -1.45 -15.65
C TRP A 158 -8.16 -1.75 -16.49
N ILE A 159 -7.15 -2.33 -15.87
CA ILE A 159 -5.87 -2.65 -16.49
C ILE A 159 -5.59 -4.13 -16.29
N PRO A 160 -5.64 -4.96 -17.35
CA PRO A 160 -5.28 -6.37 -17.28
C PRO A 160 -3.76 -6.56 -17.32
N ARG A 161 -3.31 -7.68 -16.80
CA ARG A 161 -1.98 -8.23 -17.04
C ARG A 161 -2.03 -9.14 -18.28
N ASP A 162 -0.86 -9.38 -18.87
CA ASP A 162 -0.71 -10.40 -19.88
C ASP A 162 -1.06 -11.77 -19.27
N PRO A 163 -2.01 -12.54 -19.87
CA PRO A 163 -2.40 -13.85 -19.35
C PRO A 163 -1.24 -14.84 -19.24
N ILE A 164 -0.26 -14.77 -20.13
CA ILE A 164 0.92 -15.64 -20.09
C ILE A 164 1.73 -15.35 -18.82
N LEU A 165 1.99 -14.07 -18.53
CA LEU A 165 2.72 -13.67 -17.32
C LEU A 165 1.98 -14.00 -16.02
N VAL A 166 0.65 -14.02 -16.06
CA VAL A 166 -0.15 -14.45 -14.90
C VAL A 166 -0.02 -15.95 -14.64
N VAL A 167 0.05 -16.73 -15.72
CA VAL A 167 0.24 -18.20 -15.62
C VAL A 167 1.66 -18.55 -15.22
N ASP A 168 2.65 -17.79 -15.68
CA ASP A 168 4.05 -18.00 -15.37
C ASP A 168 4.38 -17.69 -13.89
N GLU A 169 3.63 -16.74 -13.27
CA GLU A 169 3.71 -16.43 -11.83
C GLU A 169 3.18 -17.58 -10.97
#